data_e7d6b843b428c26986828e449cb777a3
#
_entry.id   e7d6b843b428c26986828e449cb777a3
#
_cell.length_a   1.000
_cell.length_b   1.000
_cell.length_c   1.000
_cell.angle_alpha   90.00
_cell.angle_beta   90.00
_cell.angle_gamma   90.00
#
_symmetry.space_group_name_H-M   'P 1'
#
loop_
_entity.id
_entity.type
_entity.pdbx_description
1 polymer ?
#
loop_
_entity_poly.entity_id
_entity_poly.type
_entity_poly.pdbx_seq_one_letter_code
_entity_poly.pdbx_strand_id
1 'polypeptide(L)'
;SEMIVDEGDPFSKLLVNKSINNLKGRNIFGNVEHKILPGSSEDLKVIEITVEEKATGEIMAGAGIGTDGTSFSFAVKENNWLGRGVKLQSEVNVTEHKISGNISVNNPNYNYSGNSVFVALDVSSTDRSGTTGFSSSKTGFSLGTSFEQYENVFFSPRIDVAFEDIEVDSAASDQIKKMEGNFFNTDFSYGITVDKRDQVFKPTAGYRATFFQTLPIIQDSSSILNGLDMSTYHDFSEDLIGSFKFFAKSIHGIDEDVRLSNRLFIPSKKLRGFSTYR
;
A
#
# COMPACT_ATOMS: atom_id res chain seq x y z
N SER A 1 8.30 18.96 8.58
CA SER A 1 8.98 19.58 7.42
C SER A 1 9.54 18.48 6.54
N GLU A 2 9.54 18.67 5.22
CA GLU A 2 10.24 17.77 4.27
C GLU A 2 11.74 18.10 4.22
N MET A 3 12.10 19.26 4.79
CA MET A 3 13.49 19.66 4.92
C MET A 3 14.12 18.92 6.10
N ILE A 4 15.27 18.34 5.86
CA ILE A 4 16.11 17.67 6.88
C ILE A 4 17.08 18.68 7.50
N VAL A 5 17.30 19.80 6.80
CA VAL A 5 18.19 20.90 7.24
C VAL A 5 17.31 22.02 7.74
N ASP A 6 17.54 22.47 8.96
CA ASP A 6 16.88 23.63 9.59
C ASP A 6 17.79 24.87 9.60
N GLU A 7 17.21 26.01 9.90
CA GLU A 7 17.96 27.27 10.05
C GLU A 7 18.95 27.16 11.21
N GLY A 8 20.21 27.45 10.93
CA GLY A 8 21.30 27.36 11.92
C GLY A 8 22.07 26.03 11.90
N ASP A 9 21.63 25.05 11.12
CA ASP A 9 22.37 23.80 10.97
C ASP A 9 23.66 23.97 10.15
N PRO A 10 24.69 23.14 10.41
CA PRO A 10 25.86 23.08 9.56
C PRO A 10 25.48 22.73 8.11
N PHE A 11 25.99 23.50 7.16
CA PHE A 11 25.71 23.26 5.75
C PHE A 11 26.20 21.89 5.29
N SER A 12 25.31 21.08 4.75
CA SER A 12 25.61 19.78 4.13
C SER A 12 24.88 19.65 2.80
N LYS A 13 25.66 19.63 1.71
CA LYS A 13 25.12 19.44 0.36
C LYS A 13 24.33 18.12 0.23
N LEU A 14 24.75 17.07 0.94
CA LEU A 14 24.07 15.77 0.94
C LEU A 14 22.66 15.90 1.54
N LEU A 15 22.55 16.56 2.70
CA LEU A 15 21.26 16.74 3.39
C LEU A 15 20.33 17.66 2.60
N VAL A 16 20.87 18.71 1.98
CA VAL A 16 20.10 19.57 1.06
C VAL A 16 19.53 18.75 -0.10
N ASN A 17 20.37 17.98 -0.78
CA ASN A 17 19.91 17.14 -1.90
C ASN A 17 18.86 16.11 -1.44
N LYS A 18 19.04 15.49 -0.27
CA LYS A 18 18.05 14.57 0.32
C LYS A 18 16.73 15.30 0.58
N SER A 19 16.75 16.50 1.13
CA SER A 19 15.58 17.36 1.34
C SER A 19 14.85 17.67 0.02
N ILE A 20 15.59 18.07 -1.02
CA ILE A 20 15.02 18.33 -2.34
C ILE A 20 14.39 17.07 -2.95
N ASN A 21 15.04 15.92 -2.79
CA ASN A 21 14.48 14.63 -3.25
C ASN A 21 13.20 14.27 -2.49
N ASN A 22 13.13 14.55 -1.18
CA ASN A 22 11.90 14.38 -0.41
C ASN A 22 10.77 15.25 -0.94
N LEU A 23 11.03 16.54 -1.23
CA LEU A 23 10.06 17.45 -1.84
C LEU A 23 9.57 16.94 -3.19
N LYS A 24 10.49 16.52 -4.07
CA LYS A 24 10.14 15.91 -5.37
C LYS A 24 9.34 14.62 -5.20
N GLY A 25 9.69 13.80 -4.22
CA GLY A 25 9.01 12.54 -3.90
C GLY A 25 7.55 12.71 -3.45
N ARG A 26 7.18 13.89 -2.96
CA ARG A 26 5.78 14.22 -2.61
C ARG A 26 4.86 14.26 -3.83
N ASN A 27 5.41 14.51 -5.01
CA ASN A 27 4.68 14.59 -6.28
C ASN A 27 3.52 15.61 -6.29
N ILE A 28 3.64 16.67 -5.49
CA ILE A 28 2.67 17.79 -5.41
C ILE A 28 3.14 19.03 -6.17
N PHE A 29 4.41 19.06 -6.57
CA PHE A 29 5.02 20.13 -7.34
C PHE A 29 5.31 19.69 -8.77
N GLY A 30 5.13 20.59 -9.73
CA GLY A 30 5.48 20.40 -11.14
C GLY A 30 6.98 20.49 -11.34
N ASN A 31 7.60 21.50 -10.68
CA ASN A 31 9.04 21.71 -10.66
C ASN A 31 9.52 22.03 -9.25
N VAL A 32 10.72 21.61 -8.90
CA VAL A 32 11.42 21.95 -7.66
C VAL A 32 12.87 22.24 -8.01
N GLU A 33 13.25 23.50 -7.92
CA GLU A 33 14.60 23.99 -8.13
C GLU A 33 15.18 24.51 -6.82
N HIS A 34 16.49 24.46 -6.68
CA HIS A 34 17.16 25.06 -5.55
C HIS A 34 18.45 25.77 -5.97
N LYS A 35 18.79 26.83 -5.26
CA LYS A 35 20.04 27.57 -5.40
C LYS A 35 20.69 27.74 -4.04
N ILE A 36 22.00 27.63 -4.01
CA ILE A 36 22.80 27.87 -2.81
C ILE A 36 23.50 29.21 -3.03
N LEU A 37 23.15 30.19 -2.23
CA LEU A 37 23.66 31.55 -2.29
C LEU A 37 24.59 31.82 -1.09
N PRO A 38 25.57 32.73 -1.21
CA PRO A 38 26.31 33.21 -0.06
C PRO A 38 25.38 33.89 0.93
N GLY A 39 25.58 33.66 2.23
CA GLY A 39 24.84 34.32 3.29
C GLY A 39 25.41 35.69 3.67
N SER A 40 25.00 36.21 4.81
CA SER A 40 25.45 37.51 5.34
C SER A 40 26.90 37.49 5.83
N SER A 41 27.53 36.31 5.97
CA SER A 41 28.95 36.10 6.25
C SER A 41 29.50 34.95 5.42
N GLU A 42 30.83 34.80 5.36
CA GLU A 42 31.48 33.73 4.55
C GLU A 42 31.07 32.32 5.01
N ASP A 43 30.79 32.14 6.28
CA ASP A 43 30.40 30.87 6.90
C ASP A 43 28.91 30.51 6.71
N LEU A 44 28.08 31.45 6.29
CA LEU A 44 26.65 31.27 6.11
C LEU A 44 26.28 31.00 4.65
N LYS A 45 25.34 30.10 4.45
CA LYS A 45 24.75 29.81 3.13
C LYS A 45 23.24 30.00 3.20
N VAL A 46 22.67 30.57 2.15
CA VAL A 46 21.22 30.66 1.96
C VAL A 46 20.80 29.62 0.93
N ILE A 47 19.84 28.78 1.31
CA ILE A 47 19.24 27.79 0.41
C ILE A 47 17.91 28.36 -0.07
N GLU A 48 17.86 28.81 -1.32
CA GLU A 48 16.64 29.28 -1.97
C GLU A 48 15.99 28.09 -2.70
N ILE A 49 14.73 27.79 -2.37
CA ILE A 49 13.96 26.72 -3.00
C ILE A 49 12.79 27.35 -3.73
N THR A 50 12.72 27.13 -5.03
CA THR A 50 11.61 27.56 -5.88
C THR A 50 10.79 26.35 -6.27
N VAL A 51 9.48 26.41 -5.98
CA VAL A 51 8.52 25.36 -6.29
C VAL A 51 7.45 25.90 -7.23
N GLU A 52 7.02 25.08 -8.16
CA GLU A 52 5.89 25.32 -9.04
C GLU A 52 4.78 24.32 -8.69
N GLU A 53 3.61 24.81 -8.31
CA GLU A 53 2.47 23.98 -7.99
C GLU A 53 1.88 23.34 -9.26
N LYS A 54 1.35 22.12 -9.13
CA LYS A 54 0.61 21.44 -10.19
C LYS A 54 -0.72 20.91 -9.70
N ALA A 55 -1.60 20.58 -10.63
CA ALA A 55 -2.80 19.83 -10.31
C ALA A 55 -2.40 18.45 -9.71
N THR A 56 -2.94 18.13 -8.54
CA THR A 56 -2.59 16.93 -7.75
C THR A 56 -3.70 15.91 -7.76
N GLY A 57 -4.89 16.27 -8.28
CA GLY A 57 -6.04 15.40 -8.46
C GLY A 57 -5.95 14.59 -9.76
N GLU A 58 -6.26 13.30 -9.67
CA GLU A 58 -6.29 12.37 -10.79
C GLU A 58 -7.61 11.59 -10.77
N ILE A 59 -8.26 11.50 -11.94
CA ILE A 59 -9.41 10.63 -12.15
C ILE A 59 -8.99 9.54 -13.14
N MET A 60 -9.23 8.29 -12.76
CA MET A 60 -8.92 7.14 -13.59
C MET A 60 -10.17 6.31 -13.80
N ALA A 61 -10.39 5.90 -15.04
CA ALA A 61 -11.43 4.93 -15.39
C ALA A 61 -10.79 3.85 -16.27
N GLY A 62 -11.13 2.61 -16.02
CA GLY A 62 -10.61 1.46 -16.73
C GLY A 62 -11.69 0.44 -17.01
N ALA A 63 -11.57 -0.26 -18.13
CA ALA A 63 -12.35 -1.45 -18.45
C ALA A 63 -11.42 -2.54 -18.97
N GLY A 64 -11.69 -3.78 -18.62
CA GLY A 64 -10.90 -4.92 -19.04
C GLY A 64 -11.72 -6.17 -19.21
N ILE A 65 -11.20 -7.11 -20.00
CA ILE A 65 -11.75 -8.47 -20.13
C ILE A 65 -10.62 -9.43 -19.81
N GLY A 66 -10.86 -10.36 -18.90
CA GLY A 66 -9.89 -11.34 -18.46
C GLY A 66 -10.52 -12.71 -18.24
N THR A 67 -9.75 -13.61 -17.65
CA THR A 67 -10.18 -14.97 -17.28
C THR A 67 -11.30 -15.00 -16.23
N ASP A 68 -11.44 -13.92 -15.46
CA ASP A 68 -12.48 -13.73 -14.44
C ASP A 68 -13.63 -12.85 -14.96
N GLY A 69 -13.83 -12.79 -16.29
CA GLY A 69 -14.89 -12.01 -16.93
C GLY A 69 -14.52 -10.54 -17.19
N THR A 70 -15.53 -9.71 -17.32
CA THR A 70 -15.40 -8.27 -17.56
C THR A 70 -15.13 -7.54 -16.24
N SER A 71 -14.29 -6.54 -16.29
CA SER A 71 -13.97 -5.68 -15.14
C SER A 71 -14.07 -4.20 -15.50
N PHE A 72 -14.57 -3.41 -14.56
CA PHE A 72 -14.59 -1.95 -14.62
C PHE A 72 -13.96 -1.41 -13.34
N SER A 73 -13.12 -0.39 -13.48
CA SER A 73 -12.53 0.32 -12.35
C SER A 73 -12.72 1.82 -12.51
N PHE A 74 -12.99 2.47 -11.41
CA PHE A 74 -13.04 3.93 -11.31
C PHE A 74 -12.28 4.35 -10.05
N ALA A 75 -11.36 5.29 -10.17
CA ALA A 75 -10.63 5.80 -9.05
C ALA A 75 -10.45 7.32 -9.12
N VAL A 76 -10.51 7.94 -7.96
CA VAL A 76 -10.17 9.34 -7.74
C VAL A 76 -9.04 9.39 -6.74
N LYS A 77 -7.97 10.11 -7.07
CA LYS A 77 -6.82 10.34 -6.19
C LYS A 77 -6.57 11.84 -6.09
N GLU A 78 -6.31 12.29 -4.88
CA GLU A 78 -5.83 13.63 -4.60
C GLU A 78 -4.57 13.52 -3.72
N ASN A 79 -3.44 14.04 -4.19
CA ASN A 79 -2.17 13.91 -3.49
C ASN A 79 -1.87 15.09 -2.53
N ASN A 80 -2.68 16.14 -2.60
CA ASN A 80 -2.50 17.33 -1.78
C ASN A 80 -3.84 17.84 -1.23
N TRP A 81 -4.64 16.97 -0.65
CA TRP A 81 -5.95 17.30 -0.14
C TRP A 81 -5.89 18.44 0.87
N LEU A 82 -6.68 19.48 0.62
CA LEU A 82 -6.71 20.73 1.39
C LEU A 82 -5.34 21.47 1.46
N GLY A 83 -4.44 21.26 0.49
CA GLY A 83 -3.13 21.89 0.47
C GLY A 83 -2.16 21.41 1.55
N ARG A 84 -2.46 20.27 2.22
CA ARG A 84 -1.69 19.77 3.36
C ARG A 84 -0.77 18.59 3.00
N GLY A 85 -0.64 18.26 1.72
CA GLY A 85 0.11 17.07 1.28
C GLY A 85 -0.49 15.75 1.75
N VAL A 86 -1.73 15.77 2.22
CA VAL A 86 -2.49 14.56 2.59
C VAL A 86 -3.00 13.91 1.32
N LYS A 87 -2.87 12.59 1.22
CA LYS A 87 -3.37 11.81 0.09
C LYS A 87 -4.75 11.28 0.41
N LEU A 88 -5.71 11.57 -0.46
CA LEU A 88 -7.04 10.98 -0.46
C LEU A 88 -7.17 10.09 -1.70
N GLN A 89 -7.63 8.88 -1.51
CA GLN A 89 -7.92 7.96 -2.61
C GLN A 89 -9.29 7.33 -2.39
N SER A 90 -10.08 7.26 -3.46
CA SER A 90 -11.30 6.46 -3.51
C SER A 90 -11.27 5.62 -4.78
N GLU A 91 -11.62 4.35 -4.66
CA GLU A 91 -11.60 3.40 -5.77
C GLU A 91 -12.82 2.49 -5.69
N VAL A 92 -13.43 2.24 -6.84
CA VAL A 92 -14.51 1.26 -7.02
C VAL A 92 -14.11 0.31 -8.14
N ASN A 93 -14.17 -0.99 -7.87
CA ASN A 93 -13.93 -2.04 -8.84
C ASN A 93 -15.16 -2.93 -8.94
N VAL A 94 -15.59 -3.19 -10.16
CA VAL A 94 -16.72 -4.06 -10.46
C VAL A 94 -16.23 -5.15 -11.41
N THR A 95 -16.45 -6.40 -11.03
CA THR A 95 -16.21 -7.57 -11.88
C THR A 95 -17.50 -8.38 -11.96
N GLU A 96 -17.50 -9.44 -12.74
CA GLU A 96 -18.66 -10.34 -12.87
C GLU A 96 -19.14 -10.91 -11.53
N HIS A 97 -18.18 -11.20 -10.62
CA HIS A 97 -18.45 -11.84 -9.34
C HIS A 97 -18.14 -10.99 -8.12
N LYS A 98 -17.63 -9.77 -8.28
CA LYS A 98 -17.22 -8.94 -7.16
C LYS A 98 -17.42 -7.46 -7.42
N ILE A 99 -18.00 -6.78 -6.43
CA ILE A 99 -17.99 -5.33 -6.33
C ILE A 99 -17.14 -4.97 -5.10
N SER A 100 -16.22 -4.05 -5.24
CA SER A 100 -15.43 -3.55 -4.11
C SER A 100 -15.22 -2.05 -4.19
N GLY A 101 -15.25 -1.41 -3.03
CA GLY A 101 -14.97 0.00 -2.85
C GLY A 101 -13.93 0.21 -1.74
N ASN A 102 -13.07 1.19 -1.91
CA ASN A 102 -12.11 1.63 -0.93
C ASN A 102 -12.10 3.15 -0.85
N ILE A 103 -12.02 3.68 0.36
CA ILE A 103 -11.71 5.08 0.62
C ILE A 103 -10.56 5.10 1.62
N SER A 104 -9.48 5.81 1.29
CA SER A 104 -8.33 5.91 2.18
C SER A 104 -7.77 7.33 2.23
N VAL A 105 -7.33 7.71 3.41
CA VAL A 105 -6.64 8.96 3.69
C VAL A 105 -5.27 8.61 4.27
N ASN A 106 -4.23 9.15 3.69
CA ASN A 106 -2.86 8.97 4.16
C ASN A 106 -2.19 10.35 4.32
N ASN A 107 -1.82 10.67 5.55
CA ASN A 107 -0.94 11.79 5.85
C ASN A 107 0.50 11.26 5.96
N PRO A 108 1.36 11.46 4.97
CA PRO A 108 2.71 10.91 4.95
C PRO A 108 3.70 11.63 5.89
N ASN A 109 3.29 12.72 6.52
CA ASN A 109 4.11 13.48 7.46
C ASN A 109 3.23 14.09 8.55
N TYR A 110 2.65 13.22 9.38
CA TYR A 110 1.74 13.61 10.44
C TYR A 110 2.46 14.44 11.50
N ASN A 111 1.92 15.63 11.81
CA ASN A 111 2.52 16.59 12.73
C ASN A 111 3.98 16.93 12.44
N TYR A 112 4.39 16.88 11.17
CA TYR A 112 5.78 17.14 10.75
C TYR A 112 6.83 16.26 11.41
N SER A 113 6.42 15.09 11.91
CA SER A 113 7.29 14.13 12.60
C SER A 113 8.07 13.21 11.66
N GLY A 114 7.82 13.25 10.36
CA GLY A 114 8.32 12.27 9.39
C GLY A 114 7.54 10.96 9.38
N ASN A 115 6.59 10.78 10.31
CA ASN A 115 5.78 9.57 10.40
C ASN A 115 4.54 9.69 9.52
N SER A 116 4.17 8.62 8.84
CA SER A 116 2.90 8.57 8.13
C SER A 116 1.79 8.01 9.01
N VAL A 117 0.58 8.51 8.82
CA VAL A 117 -0.65 7.93 9.42
C VAL A 117 -1.67 7.72 8.32
N PHE A 118 -2.27 6.55 8.28
CA PHE A 118 -3.33 6.27 7.32
C PHE A 118 -4.57 5.69 7.98
N VAL A 119 -5.72 5.97 7.35
CA VAL A 119 -7.03 5.41 7.67
C VAL A 119 -7.65 4.92 6.37
N ALA A 120 -8.27 3.75 6.39
CA ALA A 120 -8.99 3.24 5.24
C ALA A 120 -10.32 2.60 5.64
N LEU A 121 -11.29 2.68 4.75
CA LEU A 121 -12.56 1.97 4.79
C LEU A 121 -12.69 1.16 3.51
N ASP A 122 -12.92 -0.14 3.66
CA ASP A 122 -13.07 -1.10 2.58
C ASP A 122 -14.45 -1.74 2.63
N VAL A 123 -15.10 -1.83 1.49
CA VAL A 123 -16.35 -2.59 1.35
C VAL A 123 -16.23 -3.52 0.16
N SER A 124 -16.72 -4.74 0.28
CA SER A 124 -16.79 -5.66 -0.87
C SER A 124 -17.96 -6.61 -0.75
N SER A 125 -18.54 -6.93 -1.89
CA SER A 125 -19.53 -7.98 -2.04
C SER A 125 -19.06 -8.91 -3.14
N THR A 126 -19.05 -10.22 -2.85
CA THR A 126 -18.63 -11.28 -3.77
C THR A 126 -19.77 -12.25 -3.92
N ASP A 127 -20.22 -12.49 -5.15
CA ASP A 127 -21.22 -13.52 -5.45
C ASP A 127 -20.59 -14.63 -6.30
N ARG A 128 -20.51 -15.81 -5.70
CA ARG A 128 -20.02 -17.05 -6.31
C ARG A 128 -20.99 -18.20 -6.07
N SER A 129 -22.24 -17.89 -5.82
CA SER A 129 -23.31 -18.87 -5.63
C SER A 129 -23.37 -19.87 -6.78
N GLY A 130 -23.26 -19.39 -8.03
CA GLY A 130 -23.27 -20.24 -9.23
C GLY A 130 -22.03 -21.09 -9.50
N THR A 131 -20.89 -20.83 -8.83
CA THR A 131 -19.61 -21.52 -9.10
C THR A 131 -19.08 -22.31 -7.90
N THR A 132 -19.04 -21.70 -6.74
CA THR A 132 -18.52 -22.30 -5.51
C THR A 132 -19.58 -22.44 -4.43
N GLY A 133 -20.81 -21.95 -4.65
CA GLY A 133 -21.95 -22.12 -3.76
C GLY A 133 -21.95 -21.17 -2.58
N PHE A 134 -21.28 -20.02 -2.64
CA PHE A 134 -21.33 -19.03 -1.55
C PHE A 134 -21.32 -17.58 -2.08
N SER A 135 -21.84 -16.67 -1.26
CA SER A 135 -21.66 -15.22 -1.39
C SER A 135 -21.08 -14.65 -0.10
N SER A 136 -20.39 -13.54 -0.19
CA SER A 136 -19.88 -12.85 0.99
C SER A 136 -19.95 -11.34 0.85
N SER A 137 -20.24 -10.67 1.95
CA SER A 137 -20.24 -9.22 2.09
C SER A 137 -19.29 -8.85 3.22
N LYS A 138 -18.35 -7.94 2.96
CA LYS A 138 -17.32 -7.55 3.94
C LYS A 138 -17.22 -6.04 4.00
N THR A 139 -17.22 -5.51 5.24
CA THR A 139 -16.89 -4.11 5.53
C THR A 139 -15.71 -4.10 6.48
N GLY A 140 -14.67 -3.35 6.12
CA GLY A 140 -13.43 -3.26 6.88
C GLY A 140 -13.03 -1.82 7.17
N PHE A 141 -12.40 -1.62 8.32
CA PHE A 141 -11.78 -0.37 8.73
C PHE A 141 -10.34 -0.65 9.13
N SER A 142 -9.43 0.19 8.66
CA SER A 142 -7.99 0.08 8.95
C SER A 142 -7.44 1.39 9.47
N LEU A 143 -6.61 1.30 10.49
CA LEU A 143 -5.84 2.41 11.03
C LEU A 143 -4.39 1.97 11.20
N GLY A 144 -3.44 2.75 10.68
CA GLY A 144 -2.03 2.40 10.78
C GLY A 144 -1.12 3.61 10.73
N THR A 145 0.13 3.35 11.04
CA THR A 145 1.23 4.32 10.95
C THR A 145 2.45 3.66 10.32
N SER A 146 3.37 4.46 9.82
CA SER A 146 4.67 3.99 9.34
C SER A 146 5.72 5.02 9.69
N PHE A 147 6.84 4.56 10.22
CA PHE A 147 7.97 5.42 10.61
C PHE A 147 9.29 4.71 10.38
N GLU A 148 10.32 5.51 10.15
CA GLU A 148 11.69 5.03 10.01
C GLU A 148 12.27 4.78 11.41
N GLN A 149 12.47 3.50 11.75
CA GLN A 149 13.01 3.09 13.04
C GLN A 149 14.53 3.15 13.05
N TYR A 150 15.15 2.79 11.94
CA TYR A 150 16.58 2.88 11.67
C TYR A 150 16.75 3.36 10.22
N GLU A 151 17.93 3.85 9.88
CA GLU A 151 18.21 4.33 8.53
C GLU A 151 17.82 3.29 7.46
N ASN A 152 16.90 3.68 6.58
CA ASN A 152 16.30 2.86 5.52
C ASN A 152 15.50 1.64 6.03
N VAL A 153 15.14 1.57 7.33
CA VAL A 153 14.32 0.51 7.92
C VAL A 153 13.05 1.10 8.49
N PHE A 154 11.92 0.76 7.88
CA PHE A 154 10.59 1.26 8.24
C PHE A 154 9.80 0.20 9.00
N PHE A 155 9.15 0.61 10.07
CA PHE A 155 8.18 -0.20 10.79
C PHE A 155 6.77 0.36 10.58
N SER A 156 5.82 -0.52 10.24
CA SER A 156 4.47 -0.11 9.82
C SER A 156 3.42 -0.95 10.55
N PRO A 157 3.08 -0.62 11.80
CA PRO A 157 2.00 -1.27 12.53
C PRO A 157 0.63 -0.79 12.06
N ARG A 158 -0.36 -1.69 12.10
CA ARG A 158 -1.74 -1.46 11.66
C ARG A 158 -2.72 -2.28 12.46
N ILE A 159 -3.89 -1.74 12.70
CA ILE A 159 -5.05 -2.44 13.23
C ILE A 159 -6.12 -2.47 12.13
N ASP A 160 -6.67 -3.64 11.89
CA ASP A 160 -7.74 -3.90 10.94
C ASP A 160 -8.94 -4.45 11.71
N VAL A 161 -10.11 -3.89 11.46
CA VAL A 161 -11.39 -4.37 11.98
C VAL A 161 -12.28 -4.69 10.80
N ALA A 162 -12.86 -5.86 10.75
CA ALA A 162 -13.73 -6.26 9.66
C ALA A 162 -14.96 -6.99 10.17
N PHE A 163 -16.06 -6.70 9.52
CA PHE A 163 -17.32 -7.45 9.63
C PHE A 163 -17.58 -8.15 8.31
N GLU A 164 -17.77 -9.47 8.34
CA GLU A 164 -18.01 -10.30 7.17
C GLU A 164 -19.25 -11.16 7.38
N ASP A 165 -20.13 -11.14 6.39
CA ASP A 165 -21.30 -12.00 6.30
C ASP A 165 -21.10 -12.97 5.13
N ILE A 166 -21.22 -14.27 5.41
CA ILE A 166 -21.09 -15.35 4.43
C ILE A 166 -22.41 -16.11 4.35
N GLU A 167 -23.03 -16.08 3.18
CA GLU A 167 -24.23 -16.86 2.87
C GLU A 167 -23.83 -18.04 1.97
N VAL A 168 -24.40 -19.22 2.23
CA VAL A 168 -24.05 -20.44 1.50
C VAL A 168 -25.30 -21.03 0.82
N ASP A 169 -25.15 -21.41 -0.46
CA ASP A 169 -26.20 -22.07 -1.21
C ASP A 169 -26.53 -23.44 -0.60
N SER A 170 -27.80 -23.81 -0.60
CA SER A 170 -28.30 -25.09 -0.13
C SER A 170 -27.68 -26.29 -0.82
N ALA A 171 -27.25 -26.12 -2.10
CA ALA A 171 -26.58 -27.13 -2.90
C ALA A 171 -25.08 -27.24 -2.67
N ALA A 172 -24.47 -26.34 -1.85
CA ALA A 172 -23.06 -26.37 -1.56
C ALA A 172 -22.64 -27.59 -0.71
N SER A 173 -21.37 -27.94 -0.75
CA SER A 173 -20.82 -29.03 0.07
C SER A 173 -20.94 -28.75 1.56
N ASP A 174 -21.00 -29.81 2.37
CA ASP A 174 -21.09 -29.69 3.84
C ASP A 174 -19.90 -28.95 4.47
N GLN A 175 -18.73 -28.98 3.81
CA GLN A 175 -17.56 -28.18 4.24
C GLN A 175 -17.79 -26.68 4.05
N ILE A 176 -18.43 -26.27 2.95
CA ILE A 176 -18.73 -24.87 2.67
C ILE A 176 -19.88 -24.41 3.58
N LYS A 177 -20.91 -25.24 3.82
CA LYS A 177 -22.04 -24.93 4.72
C LYS A 177 -21.60 -24.62 6.15
N LYS A 178 -20.51 -25.21 6.63
CA LYS A 178 -19.93 -24.89 7.94
C LYS A 178 -19.33 -23.50 8.05
N MET A 179 -19.15 -22.81 6.94
CA MET A 179 -18.54 -21.47 6.88
C MET A 179 -19.58 -20.35 6.77
N GLU A 180 -20.88 -20.70 6.77
CA GLU A 180 -21.98 -19.73 6.80
C GLU A 180 -22.02 -19.00 8.14
N GLY A 181 -22.26 -17.69 8.09
CA GLY A 181 -22.45 -16.89 9.29
C GLY A 181 -21.88 -15.50 9.21
N ASN A 182 -22.07 -14.79 10.32
CA ASN A 182 -21.58 -13.43 10.53
C ASN A 182 -20.32 -13.48 11.39
N PHE A 183 -19.26 -12.82 10.92
CA PHE A 183 -17.96 -12.87 11.55
C PHE A 183 -17.44 -11.47 11.83
N PHE A 184 -16.97 -11.25 13.03
CA PHE A 184 -16.26 -10.06 13.43
C PHE A 184 -14.79 -10.40 13.65
N ASN A 185 -13.91 -9.70 12.93
CA ASN A 185 -12.48 -9.94 12.99
C ASN A 185 -11.75 -8.65 13.36
N THR A 186 -10.83 -8.75 14.28
CA THR A 186 -9.87 -7.68 14.59
C THR A 186 -8.47 -8.26 14.53
N ASP A 187 -7.65 -7.67 13.66
CA ASP A 187 -6.28 -8.08 13.39
C ASP A 187 -5.29 -6.99 13.78
N PHE A 188 -4.15 -7.39 14.29
CA PHE A 188 -2.95 -6.57 14.35
C PHE A 188 -2.00 -7.02 13.26
N SER A 189 -1.66 -6.08 12.38
CA SER A 189 -0.68 -6.32 11.31
C SER A 189 0.54 -5.45 11.53
N TYR A 190 1.71 -5.94 11.14
CA TYR A 190 2.88 -5.10 11.05
C TYR A 190 3.74 -5.47 9.84
N GLY A 191 4.43 -4.46 9.33
CA GLY A 191 5.42 -4.62 8.27
C GLY A 191 6.77 -4.08 8.70
N ILE A 192 7.83 -4.77 8.30
CA ILE A 192 9.20 -4.30 8.41
C ILE A 192 9.75 -4.21 6.99
N THR A 193 10.07 -3.00 6.55
CA THR A 193 10.60 -2.73 5.20
C THR A 193 12.02 -2.22 5.30
N VAL A 194 12.93 -2.86 4.59
CA VAL A 194 14.27 -2.34 4.32
C VAL A 194 14.27 -1.83 2.89
N ASP A 195 14.53 -0.56 2.67
CA ASP A 195 14.55 0.07 1.34
C ASP A 195 15.90 0.75 1.09
N LYS A 196 16.78 0.04 0.39
CA LYS A 196 18.12 0.50 0.00
C LYS A 196 18.25 0.69 -1.51
N ARG A 197 17.15 1.05 -2.16
CA ARG A 197 17.19 1.43 -3.57
C ARG A 197 17.81 2.81 -3.72
N ASP A 198 18.51 3.03 -4.82
CA ASP A 198 19.06 4.33 -5.20
C ASP A 198 17.97 5.41 -5.32
N GLN A 199 16.79 5.04 -5.84
CA GLN A 199 15.62 5.91 -5.97
C GLN A 199 14.30 5.11 -5.92
N VAL A 200 13.23 5.78 -5.48
CA VAL A 200 11.91 5.15 -5.34
C VAL A 200 11.25 4.92 -6.70
N PHE A 201 11.38 5.90 -7.61
CA PHE A 201 10.80 5.85 -8.95
C PHE A 201 11.87 5.43 -9.96
N LYS A 202 11.61 4.37 -10.74
CA LYS A 202 12.54 3.78 -11.70
C LYS A 202 13.92 3.45 -11.09
N PRO A 203 13.97 2.62 -10.03
CA PRO A 203 15.23 2.26 -9.40
C PRO A 203 16.16 1.56 -10.40
N THR A 204 17.45 1.88 -10.34
CA THR A 204 18.49 1.29 -11.17
C THR A 204 19.36 0.33 -10.39
N ALA A 205 19.54 0.56 -9.09
CA ALA A 205 20.37 -0.25 -8.21
C ALA A 205 19.75 -0.44 -6.81
N GLY A 206 20.25 -1.42 -6.09
CA GLY A 206 19.86 -1.67 -4.72
C GLY A 206 18.70 -2.65 -4.58
N TYR A 207 18.09 -2.68 -3.38
CA TYR A 207 17.00 -3.60 -3.10
C TYR A 207 15.98 -3.03 -2.13
N ARG A 208 14.78 -3.59 -2.18
CA ARG A 208 13.74 -3.40 -1.17
C ARG A 208 13.23 -4.76 -0.74
N ALA A 209 13.12 -4.97 0.57
CA ALA A 209 12.53 -6.18 1.15
C ALA A 209 11.50 -5.76 2.21
N THR A 210 10.33 -6.38 2.18
CA THR A 210 9.26 -6.16 3.16
C THR A 210 8.80 -7.50 3.70
N PHE A 211 9.00 -7.72 4.99
CA PHE A 211 8.31 -8.77 5.73
C PHE A 211 7.06 -8.17 6.35
N PHE A 212 5.94 -8.90 6.31
CA PHE A 212 4.72 -8.50 7.01
C PHE A 212 4.05 -9.71 7.64
N GLN A 213 3.41 -9.45 8.78
CA GLN A 213 2.65 -10.45 9.52
C GLN A 213 1.33 -9.85 9.98
N THR A 214 0.27 -10.67 9.92
CA THR A 214 -1.04 -10.36 10.50
C THR A 214 -1.34 -11.39 11.58
N LEU A 215 -1.65 -10.88 12.76
CA LEU A 215 -1.94 -11.64 13.97
C LEU A 215 -3.41 -11.39 14.38
N PRO A 216 -4.18 -12.42 14.69
CA PRO A 216 -5.55 -12.25 15.17
C PRO A 216 -5.55 -11.69 16.61
N ILE A 217 -6.41 -10.69 16.86
CA ILE A 217 -6.67 -10.18 18.22
C ILE A 217 -8.01 -10.74 18.71
N ILE A 218 -9.07 -10.54 17.93
CA ILE A 218 -10.42 -11.03 18.20
C ILE A 218 -10.95 -11.60 16.90
N GLN A 219 -11.12 -12.91 16.86
CA GLN A 219 -11.64 -13.61 15.67
C GLN A 219 -12.37 -14.88 16.13
N ASP A 220 -13.45 -15.21 15.42
CA ASP A 220 -14.16 -16.48 15.61
C ASP A 220 -13.36 -17.67 15.03
N SER A 221 -12.54 -17.42 14.01
CA SER A 221 -11.62 -18.41 13.42
C SER A 221 -10.28 -17.73 13.18
N SER A 222 -9.33 -18.01 14.04
CA SER A 222 -8.06 -17.32 14.09
C SER A 222 -7.06 -17.87 13.07
N SER A 223 -6.38 -16.98 12.35
CA SER A 223 -5.30 -17.36 11.45
C SER A 223 -4.14 -16.38 11.48
N ILE A 224 -2.93 -16.87 11.30
CA ILE A 224 -1.72 -16.07 11.17
C ILE A 224 -1.31 -16.03 9.70
N LEU A 225 -1.22 -14.82 9.16
CA LEU A 225 -0.70 -14.58 7.81
C LEU A 225 0.72 -14.04 7.90
N ASN A 226 1.63 -14.63 7.12
CA ASN A 226 2.98 -14.12 6.93
C ASN A 226 3.21 -13.84 5.45
N GLY A 227 4.01 -12.82 5.16
CA GLY A 227 4.38 -12.50 3.79
C GLY A 227 5.77 -11.89 3.70
N LEU A 228 6.40 -12.15 2.56
CA LEU A 228 7.69 -11.59 2.18
C LEU A 228 7.60 -11.11 0.74
N ASP A 229 7.86 -9.82 0.53
CA ASP A 229 8.02 -9.21 -0.78
C ASP A 229 9.45 -8.68 -0.91
N MET A 230 10.16 -9.06 -1.97
CA MET A 230 11.53 -8.62 -2.23
C MET A 230 11.69 -8.20 -3.68
N SER A 231 12.40 -7.12 -3.91
CA SER A 231 12.81 -6.67 -5.24
C SER A 231 14.26 -6.20 -5.17
N THR A 232 15.06 -6.56 -6.16
CA THR A 232 16.43 -6.10 -6.33
C THR A 232 16.64 -5.59 -7.74
N TYR A 233 17.53 -4.63 -7.89
CA TYR A 233 17.84 -3.95 -9.13
C TYR A 233 19.35 -3.89 -9.29
N HIS A 234 19.81 -4.06 -10.53
CA HIS A 234 21.22 -3.99 -10.88
C HIS A 234 21.37 -3.38 -12.26
N ASP A 235 22.19 -2.36 -12.35
CA ASP A 235 22.60 -1.72 -13.60
C ASP A 235 23.75 -2.52 -14.26
N PHE A 236 23.45 -3.19 -15.34
CA PHE A 236 24.46 -3.89 -16.15
C PHE A 236 25.16 -2.95 -17.13
N SER A 237 24.46 -1.91 -17.57
CA SER A 237 24.98 -0.82 -18.40
C SER A 237 24.05 0.40 -18.30
N GLU A 238 24.44 1.55 -18.87
CA GLU A 238 23.62 2.76 -18.89
C GLU A 238 22.18 2.52 -19.42
N ASP A 239 22.02 1.58 -20.37
CA ASP A 239 20.74 1.27 -21.01
C ASP A 239 20.10 -0.03 -20.54
N LEU A 240 20.76 -0.83 -19.68
CA LEU A 240 20.29 -2.15 -19.28
C LEU A 240 20.23 -2.32 -17.75
N ILE A 241 19.01 -2.31 -17.22
CA ILE A 241 18.75 -2.55 -15.81
C ILE A 241 18.06 -3.91 -15.65
N GLY A 242 18.67 -4.79 -14.87
CA GLY A 242 18.07 -6.04 -14.44
C GLY A 242 17.25 -5.86 -13.17
N SER A 243 16.13 -6.56 -13.08
CA SER A 243 15.35 -6.61 -11.84
C SER A 243 14.90 -8.04 -11.54
N PHE A 244 14.99 -8.41 -10.26
CA PHE A 244 14.43 -9.65 -9.75
C PHE A 244 13.40 -9.32 -8.67
N LYS A 245 12.24 -10.00 -8.74
CA LYS A 245 11.15 -9.84 -7.76
C LYS A 245 10.75 -11.21 -7.23
N PHE A 246 10.70 -11.32 -5.92
CA PHE A 246 10.27 -12.51 -5.21
C PHE A 246 9.13 -12.15 -4.26
N PHE A 247 8.13 -13.01 -4.16
CA PHE A 247 7.12 -12.92 -3.12
C PHE A 247 6.79 -14.30 -2.58
N ALA A 248 6.52 -14.36 -1.28
CA ALA A 248 6.03 -15.55 -0.61
C ALA A 248 4.96 -15.13 0.39
N LYS A 249 3.93 -15.97 0.54
CA LYS A 249 2.90 -15.81 1.57
C LYS A 249 2.55 -17.15 2.15
N SER A 250 2.30 -17.19 3.45
CA SER A 250 1.75 -18.36 4.13
C SER A 250 0.64 -17.94 5.08
N ILE A 251 -0.38 -18.76 5.21
CA ILE A 251 -1.44 -18.59 6.18
C ILE A 251 -1.63 -19.90 6.94
N HIS A 252 -1.76 -19.80 8.25
CA HIS A 252 -1.95 -20.92 9.15
C HIS A 252 -3.17 -20.67 10.03
N GLY A 253 -4.14 -21.57 10.05
CA GLY A 253 -5.25 -21.54 11.00
C GLY A 253 -4.75 -21.91 12.40
N ILE A 254 -5.32 -21.29 13.42
CA ILE A 254 -5.14 -21.63 14.83
C ILE A 254 -6.41 -22.36 15.26
N ASP A 255 -6.27 -23.60 15.73
CA ASP A 255 -7.35 -24.49 16.20
C ASP A 255 -8.35 -24.96 15.14
N GLU A 256 -8.51 -24.24 14.02
CA GLU A 256 -9.42 -24.54 12.92
C GLU A 256 -8.78 -24.33 11.55
N ASP A 257 -9.41 -24.89 10.50
CA ASP A 257 -9.01 -24.66 9.11
C ASP A 257 -9.22 -23.19 8.72
N VAL A 258 -8.30 -22.70 7.88
CA VAL A 258 -8.41 -21.35 7.30
C VAL A 258 -9.70 -21.22 6.49
N ARG A 259 -10.51 -20.20 6.78
CA ARG A 259 -11.74 -19.90 6.04
C ARG A 259 -11.47 -19.70 4.55
N LEU A 260 -12.45 -20.02 3.72
CA LEU A 260 -12.37 -19.87 2.27
C LEU A 260 -12.04 -18.43 1.85
N SER A 261 -12.65 -17.45 2.52
CA SER A 261 -12.41 -16.02 2.27
C SER A 261 -10.97 -15.57 2.56
N ASN A 262 -10.28 -16.26 3.47
CA ASN A 262 -8.91 -15.95 3.89
C ASN A 262 -7.85 -16.81 3.17
N ARG A 263 -8.24 -17.85 2.42
CA ARG A 263 -7.29 -18.70 1.69
C ARG A 263 -6.51 -17.91 0.67
N LEU A 264 -5.22 -18.22 0.58
CA LEU A 264 -4.31 -17.54 -0.35
C LEU A 264 -4.46 -18.12 -1.76
N PHE A 265 -4.60 -17.22 -2.71
CA PHE A 265 -4.59 -17.53 -4.13
C PHE A 265 -3.50 -16.73 -4.82
N ILE A 266 -2.89 -17.31 -5.85
CA ILE A 266 -1.93 -16.59 -6.68
C ILE A 266 -2.74 -15.67 -7.62
N PRO A 267 -2.59 -14.33 -7.52
CA PRO A 267 -3.31 -13.42 -8.40
C PRO A 267 -2.96 -13.65 -9.87
N SER A 268 -3.93 -13.56 -10.76
CA SER A 268 -3.74 -13.69 -12.22
C SER A 268 -2.71 -12.70 -12.79
N LYS A 269 -2.52 -11.54 -12.14
CA LYS A 269 -1.45 -10.58 -12.46
C LYS A 269 -0.03 -11.16 -12.29
N LYS A 270 0.15 -12.13 -11.38
CA LYS A 270 1.44 -12.78 -11.09
C LYS A 270 1.61 -14.11 -11.83
N LEU A 271 0.52 -14.79 -12.14
CA LEU A 271 0.53 -16.04 -12.90
C LEU A 271 -0.46 -15.92 -14.07
N ARG A 272 0.06 -15.51 -15.22
CA ARG A 272 -0.75 -15.31 -16.43
C ARG A 272 -1.11 -16.66 -17.07
N GLY A 273 -2.31 -16.76 -17.66
CA GLY A 273 -2.78 -17.97 -18.36
C GLY A 273 -3.47 -19.01 -17.46
N PHE A 274 -3.62 -18.73 -16.18
CA PHE A 274 -4.36 -19.56 -15.24
C PHE A 274 -5.53 -18.82 -14.66
N SER A 275 -6.67 -19.50 -14.50
CA SER A 275 -7.81 -18.90 -13.77
C SER A 275 -7.55 -18.93 -12.27
N THR A 276 -7.97 -17.86 -11.59
CA THR A 276 -7.79 -17.66 -10.17
C THR A 276 -8.61 -18.67 -9.40
N TYR A 277 -8.69 -19.56 -8.92
CA TYR A 277 -9.58 -20.51 -8.19
C TYR A 277 -9.73 -21.92 -8.87
N ARG A 278 -8.80 -22.30 -9.73
CA ARG A 278 -8.71 -23.68 -10.22
C ARG A 278 -7.42 -24.34 -9.80
#